data_36e8ed06d93a85c07fc9d63fe54458d8
#
_entry.id   36e8ed06d93a85c07fc9d63fe54458d8
#
_cell.length_a   1.000
_cell.length_b   1.000
_cell.length_c   1.000
_cell.angle_alpha   90.00
_cell.angle_beta   90.00
_cell.angle_gamma   90.00
#
_symmetry.space_group_name_H-M   'P 1'
#
loop_
_entity.id
_entity.type
_entity.pdbx_description
1 polymer ?
#
loop_
_entity_poly.entity_id
_entity_poly.type
_entity_poly.pdbx_seq_one_letter_code
_entity_poly.pdbx_strand_id
1 'polypeptide(L)'
;VLDEKTFYDLSMISYFDAYQPGVSVDTLIQQILEDTVMDEEYPNDVTLPYHKEALAKIPKGRYSDIYVKEFVDDNANSGVVFYVFTCPEGEIFAFRGSEALDDVNHKTGWQDWTDNFHMFLDGPTYQQLVSLHELQKRKIDVPFYLCGHSKGGNLAMYVALTMNAKLLSKLQQVVSFNAPGITKSILDVYQMRATDPEFLKKITIFECENDCISSFFENLTKPHYIRSSMPCNNLIQLYHNHQLYAMDFDDNHYILADKKTAIPKIVYHFVNDFFVNLKEERLHAVVSTMDDYFHSALSISELYKVLLYHISLYTNLFEDIPYEEIQTITFQDLIERRKTKNLINKVKEKAVQTLNEVNIKEITQGIIDNYEVLIDTKKSQIQDLVNRNNDRIISAIRSIRNEEEKEG
;
A
#
# COMPACT_ATOMS: atom_id res chain seq x y z
N VAL A 1 16.65 22.65 -6.48
CA VAL A 1 16.44 22.30 -5.06
C VAL A 1 15.25 21.37 -4.98
N LEU A 2 15.48 20.19 -4.42
CA LEU A 2 14.41 19.21 -4.20
C LEU A 2 13.47 19.72 -3.10
N ASP A 3 12.19 19.77 -3.39
CA ASP A 3 11.13 20.09 -2.45
C ASP A 3 10.17 18.89 -2.28
N GLU A 4 9.26 18.99 -1.35
CA GLU A 4 8.28 17.92 -1.06
C GLU A 4 7.37 17.62 -2.25
N LYS A 5 7.06 18.65 -3.06
CA LYS A 5 6.25 18.53 -4.27
C LYS A 5 6.97 17.71 -5.34
N THR A 6 8.30 17.81 -5.42
CA THR A 6 9.12 16.98 -6.31
C THR A 6 8.95 15.49 -5.99
N PHE A 7 9.08 15.10 -4.73
CA PHE A 7 8.89 13.70 -4.32
C PHE A 7 7.45 13.20 -4.54
N TYR A 8 6.47 14.06 -4.34
CA TYR A 8 5.07 13.77 -4.63
C TYR A 8 4.85 13.49 -6.12
N ASP A 9 5.31 14.40 -7.00
CA ASP A 9 5.13 14.24 -8.43
C ASP A 9 5.88 13.03 -8.98
N LEU A 10 7.11 12.76 -8.50
CA LEU A 10 7.86 11.57 -8.88
C LEU A 10 7.22 10.26 -8.38
N SER A 11 6.61 10.28 -7.18
CA SER A 11 5.83 9.14 -6.69
C SER A 11 4.58 8.90 -7.55
N MET A 12 3.95 9.94 -8.08
CA MET A 12 2.84 9.81 -9.03
C MET A 12 3.30 9.27 -10.38
N ILE A 13 4.40 9.78 -10.91
CA ILE A 13 5.00 9.34 -12.17
C ILE A 13 5.38 7.86 -12.10
N SER A 14 5.73 7.32 -10.94
CA SER A 14 6.12 5.92 -10.79
C SER A 14 5.04 4.92 -11.20
N TYR A 15 3.78 5.33 -11.31
CA TYR A 15 2.65 4.49 -11.76
C TYR A 15 2.57 4.33 -13.28
N PHE A 16 3.41 5.03 -14.05
CA PHE A 16 3.37 5.03 -15.51
C PHE A 16 4.62 4.36 -16.10
N ASP A 17 4.42 3.57 -17.16
CA ASP A 17 5.48 2.80 -17.81
C ASP A 17 6.12 3.51 -19.01
N ALA A 18 5.89 4.82 -19.17
CA ALA A 18 6.40 5.63 -20.26
C ALA A 18 7.92 5.88 -20.15
N TYR A 19 8.69 4.78 -20.02
CA TYR A 19 10.13 4.86 -19.78
C TYR A 19 10.96 5.15 -21.04
N GLN A 20 11.79 6.18 -20.94
CA GLN A 20 12.89 6.42 -21.87
C GLN A 20 14.12 6.90 -21.06
N PRO A 21 15.26 6.17 -21.08
CA PRO A 21 16.45 6.57 -20.34
C PRO A 21 17.03 7.87 -20.91
N GLY A 22 17.46 8.75 -20.01
CA GLY A 22 18.12 10.00 -20.37
C GLY A 22 17.19 11.15 -20.76
N VAL A 23 15.86 10.95 -20.77
CA VAL A 23 14.91 12.07 -20.95
C VAL A 23 14.70 12.82 -19.64
N SER A 24 14.41 14.13 -19.73
CA SER A 24 13.99 14.91 -18.57
C SER A 24 12.62 14.46 -18.07
N VAL A 25 12.34 14.69 -16.79
CA VAL A 25 11.02 14.40 -16.20
C VAL A 25 9.93 15.23 -16.88
N ASP A 26 10.22 16.47 -17.32
CA ASP A 26 9.26 17.25 -18.12
C ASP A 26 8.89 16.54 -19.43
N THR A 27 9.88 15.95 -20.12
CA THR A 27 9.63 15.16 -21.34
C THR A 27 8.84 13.90 -21.03
N LEU A 28 9.18 13.20 -19.94
CA LEU A 28 8.46 12.02 -19.49
C LEU A 28 6.98 12.33 -19.19
N ILE A 29 6.70 13.44 -18.50
CA ILE A 29 5.31 13.90 -18.24
C ILE A 29 4.56 14.12 -19.57
N GLN A 30 5.16 14.76 -20.56
CA GLN A 30 4.51 14.95 -21.86
C GLN A 30 4.22 13.60 -22.54
N GLN A 31 5.15 12.66 -22.49
CA GLN A 31 4.95 11.30 -23.02
C GLN A 31 3.79 10.58 -22.32
N ILE A 32 3.72 10.64 -20.99
CA ILE A 32 2.62 10.07 -20.21
C ILE A 32 1.27 10.66 -20.60
N LEU A 33 1.20 11.98 -20.80
CA LEU A 33 -0.05 12.66 -21.16
C LEU A 33 -0.52 12.35 -22.57
N GLU A 34 0.42 12.06 -23.49
CA GLU A 34 0.17 11.71 -24.88
C GLU A 34 -0.08 10.21 -25.07
N ASP A 35 0.34 9.37 -24.10
CA ASP A 35 0.21 7.92 -24.18
C ASP A 35 -1.22 7.48 -23.84
N THR A 36 -1.82 6.70 -24.74
CA THR A 36 -3.14 6.10 -24.57
C THR A 36 -3.09 4.60 -24.28
N VAL A 37 -1.91 3.98 -24.28
CA VAL A 37 -1.76 2.53 -24.08
C VAL A 37 -2.30 2.12 -22.72
N MET A 38 -2.00 2.87 -21.65
CA MET A 38 -2.54 2.58 -20.34
C MET A 38 -4.06 2.76 -20.25
N ASP A 39 -4.64 3.70 -21.00
CA ASP A 39 -6.10 3.86 -21.07
C ASP A 39 -6.77 2.63 -21.73
N GLU A 40 -6.10 1.99 -22.67
CA GLU A 40 -6.54 0.76 -23.34
C GLU A 40 -6.30 -0.48 -22.47
N GLU A 41 -5.19 -0.52 -21.75
CA GLU A 41 -4.77 -1.63 -20.88
C GLU A 41 -5.59 -1.70 -19.59
N TYR A 42 -5.94 -0.53 -19.03
CA TYR A 42 -6.72 -0.39 -17.79
C TYR A 42 -8.02 0.40 -18.01
N PRO A 43 -8.95 -0.07 -18.84
CA PRO A 43 -10.14 0.70 -19.24
C PRO A 43 -11.10 0.99 -18.07
N ASN A 44 -11.00 0.24 -16.99
CA ASN A 44 -11.85 0.38 -15.80
C ASN A 44 -11.13 1.05 -14.62
N ASP A 45 -9.89 1.50 -14.79
CA ASP A 45 -9.16 2.21 -13.75
C ASP A 45 -9.74 3.62 -13.56
N VAL A 46 -10.53 3.75 -12.52
CA VAL A 46 -11.18 5.01 -12.16
C VAL A 46 -10.21 6.08 -11.64
N THR A 47 -8.95 5.73 -11.37
CA THR A 47 -7.94 6.65 -10.84
C THR A 47 -7.07 7.28 -11.92
N LEU A 48 -6.87 6.58 -13.03
CA LEU A 48 -5.98 7.00 -14.12
C LEU A 48 -6.29 8.41 -14.68
N PRO A 49 -7.56 8.78 -14.96
CA PRO A 49 -7.87 10.13 -15.42
C PRO A 49 -7.46 11.24 -14.44
N TYR A 50 -7.64 10.99 -13.13
CA TYR A 50 -7.26 11.96 -12.09
C TYR A 50 -5.74 12.09 -11.96
N HIS A 51 -4.98 11.00 -12.10
CA HIS A 51 -3.52 11.04 -12.12
C HIS A 51 -3.01 11.86 -13.33
N LYS A 52 -3.55 11.61 -14.53
CA LYS A 52 -3.21 12.39 -15.73
C LYS A 52 -3.57 13.88 -15.57
N GLU A 53 -4.74 14.19 -15.00
CA GLU A 53 -5.13 15.57 -14.72
C GLU A 53 -4.17 16.25 -13.74
N ALA A 54 -3.73 15.55 -12.70
CA ALA A 54 -2.77 16.07 -11.74
C ALA A 54 -1.40 16.33 -12.38
N LEU A 55 -0.91 15.41 -13.21
CA LEU A 55 0.34 15.60 -13.97
C LEU A 55 0.25 16.77 -14.96
N ALA A 56 -0.89 16.95 -15.60
CA ALA A 56 -1.11 18.07 -16.55
C ALA A 56 -1.04 19.46 -15.88
N LYS A 57 -1.24 19.56 -14.56
CA LYS A 57 -1.12 20.80 -13.79
C LYS A 57 0.31 21.17 -13.43
N ILE A 58 1.27 20.26 -13.63
CA ILE A 58 2.68 20.54 -13.34
C ILE A 58 3.20 21.57 -14.35
N PRO A 59 3.79 22.69 -13.88
CA PRO A 59 4.30 23.72 -14.78
C PRO A 59 5.41 23.17 -15.69
N LYS A 60 5.35 23.48 -16.98
CA LYS A 60 6.41 23.13 -17.92
C LYS A 60 7.75 23.74 -17.50
N GLY A 61 8.82 22.95 -17.59
CA GLY A 61 10.16 23.34 -17.20
C GLY A 61 10.48 23.14 -15.71
N ARG A 62 9.49 22.70 -14.89
CA ARG A 62 9.70 22.48 -13.46
C ARG A 62 10.78 21.42 -13.18
N TYR A 63 10.84 20.39 -13.99
CA TYR A 63 11.72 19.22 -13.82
C TYR A 63 12.68 19.03 -14.99
N SER A 64 13.09 20.13 -15.60
CA SER A 64 14.03 20.12 -16.74
C SER A 64 15.45 19.66 -16.39
N ASP A 65 15.82 19.69 -15.10
CA ASP A 65 17.10 19.27 -14.54
C ASP A 65 17.05 17.92 -13.81
N ILE A 66 15.91 17.24 -13.83
CA ILE A 66 15.73 15.87 -13.34
C ILE A 66 15.57 14.94 -14.55
N TYR A 67 16.37 13.88 -14.61
CA TYR A 67 16.41 12.97 -15.74
C TYR A 67 16.12 11.54 -15.31
N VAL A 68 15.46 10.79 -16.17
CA VAL A 68 15.26 9.34 -15.99
C VAL A 68 16.59 8.63 -16.20
N LYS A 69 17.12 8.02 -15.15
CA LYS A 69 18.33 7.20 -15.20
C LYS A 69 18.01 5.74 -15.51
N GLU A 70 17.04 5.20 -14.82
CA GLU A 70 16.68 3.77 -14.90
C GLU A 70 15.19 3.60 -14.55
N PHE A 71 14.58 2.61 -15.17
CA PHE A 71 13.28 2.09 -14.78
C PHE A 71 13.42 0.59 -14.54
N VAL A 72 13.06 0.14 -13.36
CA VAL A 72 13.05 -1.26 -12.98
C VAL A 72 11.63 -1.74 -12.92
N ASP A 73 11.30 -2.72 -13.73
CA ASP A 73 10.01 -3.40 -13.76
C ASP A 73 10.25 -4.91 -13.54
N ASP A 74 9.96 -5.37 -12.34
CA ASP A 74 10.01 -6.78 -11.99
C ASP A 74 8.62 -7.38 -11.75
N ASN A 75 7.60 -6.84 -12.43
CA ASN A 75 6.23 -7.31 -12.34
C ASN A 75 6.09 -8.81 -12.65
N ALA A 76 6.92 -9.33 -13.55
CA ALA A 76 6.89 -10.74 -13.91
C ALA A 76 7.26 -11.68 -12.75
N ASN A 77 8.04 -11.21 -11.78
CA ASN A 77 8.59 -12.05 -10.69
C ASN A 77 8.12 -11.58 -9.31
N SER A 78 8.46 -10.35 -8.91
CA SER A 78 8.23 -9.86 -7.55
C SER A 78 7.10 -8.85 -7.42
N GLY A 79 6.74 -8.17 -8.49
CA GLY A 79 5.85 -7.02 -8.47
C GLY A 79 6.54 -5.71 -8.06
N VAL A 80 7.85 -5.71 -7.82
CA VAL A 80 8.58 -4.49 -7.45
C VAL A 80 8.89 -3.66 -8.68
N VAL A 81 8.40 -2.42 -8.69
CA VAL A 81 8.61 -1.45 -9.77
C VAL A 81 9.10 -0.13 -9.18
N PHE A 82 10.11 0.48 -9.77
CA PHE A 82 10.57 1.80 -9.38
C PHE A 82 11.34 2.51 -10.48
N TYR A 83 11.33 3.83 -10.41
CA TYR A 83 12.21 4.69 -11.21
C TYR A 83 13.44 5.09 -10.40
N VAL A 84 14.56 5.25 -11.09
CA VAL A 84 15.72 5.98 -10.60
C VAL A 84 15.86 7.24 -11.43
N PHE A 85 15.75 8.38 -10.78
CA PHE A 85 15.98 9.68 -11.38
C PHE A 85 17.34 10.21 -10.95
N THR A 86 17.98 11.00 -11.80
CA THR A 86 19.21 11.73 -11.46
C THR A 86 18.94 13.23 -11.54
N CYS A 87 19.47 13.97 -10.59
CA CYS A 87 19.37 15.42 -10.48
C CYS A 87 20.69 16.00 -9.94
N PRO A 88 20.87 17.34 -9.91
CA PRO A 88 22.07 17.94 -9.36
C PRO A 88 22.38 17.58 -7.90
N GLU A 89 21.35 17.28 -7.10
CA GLU A 89 21.47 16.89 -5.69
C GLU A 89 21.83 15.42 -5.49
N GLY A 90 21.65 14.55 -6.50
CA GLY A 90 21.94 13.12 -6.41
C GLY A 90 20.96 12.24 -7.18
N GLU A 91 20.61 11.09 -6.60
CA GLU A 91 19.68 10.13 -7.20
C GLU A 91 18.41 10.01 -6.37
N ILE A 92 17.26 9.84 -7.04
CA ILE A 92 15.95 9.67 -6.40
C ILE A 92 15.37 8.33 -6.84
N PHE A 93 15.08 7.46 -5.89
CA PHE A 93 14.41 6.18 -6.12
C PHE A 93 12.92 6.36 -5.76
N ALA A 94 12.06 6.32 -6.76
CA ALA A 94 10.62 6.45 -6.60
C ALA A 94 9.95 5.08 -6.76
N PHE A 95 9.58 4.46 -5.64
CA PHE A 95 8.92 3.17 -5.61
C PHE A 95 7.45 3.30 -5.96
N ARG A 96 6.98 2.47 -6.90
CA ARG A 96 5.58 2.34 -7.25
C ARG A 96 4.81 1.70 -6.10
N GLY A 97 3.59 2.17 -5.87
CA GLY A 97 2.63 1.50 -4.99
C GLY A 97 1.95 0.33 -5.69
N SER A 98 0.88 -0.19 -5.07
CA SER A 98 0.13 -1.30 -5.64
C SER A 98 -0.52 -0.89 -6.96
N GLU A 99 -0.37 -1.75 -7.97
CA GLU A 99 -0.97 -1.55 -9.28
C GLU A 99 -2.46 -1.93 -9.30
N ALA A 100 -3.17 -1.49 -10.33
CA ALA A 100 -4.56 -1.85 -10.53
C ALA A 100 -4.71 -3.36 -10.83
N LEU A 101 -5.85 -3.93 -10.40
CA LEU A 101 -6.23 -5.31 -10.76
C LEU A 101 -7.02 -5.38 -12.08
N ASP A 102 -7.36 -4.23 -12.63
CA ASP A 102 -8.28 -4.08 -13.77
C ASP A 102 -7.57 -4.18 -15.12
N ASP A 103 -6.38 -4.78 -15.19
CA ASP A 103 -5.69 -4.99 -16.45
C ASP A 103 -6.40 -6.02 -17.34
N VAL A 104 -6.34 -5.80 -18.65
CA VAL A 104 -7.01 -6.68 -19.66
C VAL A 104 -6.44 -8.10 -19.64
N ASN A 105 -5.20 -8.25 -19.21
CA ASN A 105 -4.45 -9.50 -19.22
C ASN A 105 -4.32 -10.16 -17.85
N HIS A 106 -4.79 -9.53 -16.77
CA HIS A 106 -4.65 -9.96 -15.36
C HIS A 106 -3.19 -10.32 -14.97
N LYS A 107 -2.21 -9.57 -15.51
CA LYS A 107 -0.79 -9.86 -15.34
C LYS A 107 -0.14 -9.10 -14.20
N THR A 108 -0.70 -7.94 -13.83
CA THR A 108 -0.15 -7.02 -12.83
C THR A 108 -1.07 -6.86 -11.64
N GLY A 109 -0.55 -6.31 -10.56
CA GLY A 109 -1.31 -5.94 -9.37
C GLY A 109 -1.56 -7.08 -8.37
N TRP A 110 -1.75 -8.32 -8.80
CA TRP A 110 -2.05 -9.41 -7.86
C TRP A 110 -0.90 -9.70 -6.89
N GLN A 111 0.37 -9.60 -7.33
CA GLN A 111 1.53 -9.73 -6.44
C GLN A 111 1.53 -8.64 -5.38
N ASP A 112 1.20 -7.42 -5.75
CA ASP A 112 1.14 -6.28 -4.83
C ASP A 112 0.07 -6.48 -3.78
N TRP A 113 -1.12 -6.91 -4.17
CA TRP A 113 -2.23 -7.14 -3.24
C TRP A 113 -1.97 -8.32 -2.33
N THR A 114 -1.43 -9.42 -2.86
CA THR A 114 -0.95 -10.56 -2.07
C THR A 114 0.07 -10.11 -1.04
N ASP A 115 1.10 -9.36 -1.45
CA ASP A 115 2.14 -8.87 -0.54
C ASP A 115 1.60 -7.88 0.50
N ASN A 116 0.61 -7.04 0.14
CA ASN A 116 -0.07 -6.15 1.07
C ASN A 116 -0.75 -6.92 2.21
N PHE A 117 -1.40 -8.04 1.92
CA PHE A 117 -2.01 -8.89 2.95
C PHE A 117 -0.98 -9.65 3.77
N HIS A 118 0.14 -10.04 3.15
CA HIS A 118 1.26 -10.65 3.86
C HIS A 118 1.92 -9.72 4.88
N MET A 119 1.70 -8.39 4.80
CA MET A 119 2.15 -7.46 5.86
C MET A 119 1.48 -7.73 7.21
N PHE A 120 0.32 -8.37 7.26
CA PHE A 120 -0.32 -8.77 8.51
C PHE A 120 0.31 -10.02 9.14
N LEU A 121 1.15 -10.74 8.41
CA LEU A 121 1.95 -11.85 8.93
C LEU A 121 3.25 -11.30 9.56
N ASP A 122 3.85 -12.07 10.45
CA ASP A 122 5.11 -11.68 11.06
C ASP A 122 6.27 -11.71 10.07
N GLY A 123 7.13 -10.70 10.16
CA GLY A 123 8.35 -10.58 9.37
C GLY A 123 8.20 -9.70 8.12
N PRO A 124 9.28 -9.56 7.34
CA PRO A 124 9.27 -8.78 6.12
C PRO A 124 8.54 -9.51 4.99
N THR A 125 7.87 -8.74 4.14
CA THR A 125 7.26 -9.28 2.91
C THR A 125 8.31 -9.55 1.83
N TYR A 126 7.91 -10.32 0.81
CA TYR A 126 8.79 -10.60 -0.32
C TYR A 126 9.21 -9.33 -1.07
N GLN A 127 8.27 -8.42 -1.32
CA GLN A 127 8.58 -7.15 -2.00
C GLN A 127 9.49 -6.24 -1.17
N GLN A 128 9.36 -6.23 0.15
CA GLN A 128 10.28 -5.50 1.02
C GLN A 128 11.71 -6.02 0.91
N LEU A 129 11.90 -7.33 0.92
CA LEU A 129 13.22 -7.96 0.76
C LEU A 129 13.81 -7.71 -0.63
N VAL A 130 13.02 -7.86 -1.69
CA VAL A 130 13.47 -7.59 -3.07
C VAL A 130 13.85 -6.12 -3.24
N SER A 131 13.07 -5.18 -2.69
CA SER A 131 13.39 -3.75 -2.76
C SER A 131 14.71 -3.41 -2.07
N LEU A 132 14.98 -4.00 -0.91
CA LEU A 132 16.27 -3.86 -0.23
C LEU A 132 17.41 -4.43 -1.07
N HIS A 133 17.25 -5.64 -1.59
CA HIS A 133 18.25 -6.27 -2.46
C HIS A 133 18.54 -5.43 -3.71
N GLU A 134 17.50 -4.90 -4.36
CA GLU A 134 17.63 -4.04 -5.53
C GLU A 134 18.49 -2.79 -5.26
N LEU A 135 18.37 -2.17 -4.07
CA LEU A 135 19.25 -1.07 -3.71
C LEU A 135 20.66 -1.52 -3.37
N GLN A 136 20.79 -2.60 -2.58
CA GLN A 136 22.11 -3.07 -2.10
C GLN A 136 23.03 -3.55 -3.21
N LYS A 137 22.49 -4.13 -4.29
CA LYS A 137 23.29 -4.57 -5.45
C LYS A 137 23.82 -3.41 -6.31
N ARG A 138 23.32 -2.17 -6.10
CA ARG A 138 23.73 -1.00 -6.87
C ARG A 138 24.94 -0.32 -6.26
N LYS A 139 25.85 0.13 -7.12
CA LYS A 139 26.93 1.02 -6.72
C LYS A 139 26.41 2.45 -6.67
N ILE A 140 25.88 2.87 -5.53
CA ILE A 140 25.41 4.24 -5.29
C ILE A 140 26.55 5.03 -4.65
N ASP A 141 27.19 5.91 -5.43
CA ASP A 141 28.33 6.70 -4.96
C ASP A 141 28.00 8.17 -4.71
N VAL A 142 26.76 8.59 -4.95
CA VAL A 142 26.23 9.95 -4.76
C VAL A 142 25.20 9.98 -3.61
N PRO A 143 24.87 11.16 -3.08
CA PRO A 143 23.70 11.31 -2.21
C PRO A 143 22.44 10.77 -2.89
N PHE A 144 21.54 10.18 -2.13
CA PHE A 144 20.30 9.68 -2.70
C PHE A 144 19.10 9.85 -1.79
N TYR A 145 17.93 9.77 -2.38
CA TYR A 145 16.62 9.98 -1.78
C TYR A 145 15.70 8.82 -2.13
N LEU A 146 14.77 8.50 -1.22
CA LEU A 146 13.75 7.48 -1.46
C LEU A 146 12.37 8.14 -1.36
N CYS A 147 11.46 7.79 -2.25
CA CYS A 147 10.06 8.20 -2.12
C CYS A 147 9.11 7.14 -2.64
N GLY A 148 7.84 7.28 -2.29
CA GLY A 148 6.79 6.42 -2.80
C GLY A 148 5.45 6.70 -2.17
N HIS A 149 4.42 6.23 -2.83
CA HIS A 149 3.03 6.33 -2.40
C HIS A 149 2.52 4.93 -2.03
N SER A 150 1.64 4.84 -1.03
CA SER A 150 1.01 3.59 -0.63
C SER A 150 2.07 2.51 -0.31
N LYS A 151 1.98 1.34 -0.91
CA LYS A 151 2.99 0.28 -0.82
C LYS A 151 4.39 0.80 -1.12
N GLY A 152 4.56 1.63 -2.14
CA GLY A 152 5.87 2.19 -2.51
C GLY A 152 6.49 3.04 -1.39
N GLY A 153 5.67 3.79 -0.65
CA GLY A 153 6.13 4.52 0.54
C GLY A 153 6.56 3.60 1.68
N ASN A 154 5.84 2.49 1.89
CA ASN A 154 6.24 1.44 2.83
C ASN A 154 7.58 0.81 2.42
N LEU A 155 7.76 0.46 1.14
CA LEU A 155 9.02 -0.08 0.62
C LEU A 155 10.18 0.90 0.85
N ALA A 156 9.98 2.19 0.56
CA ALA A 156 10.99 3.23 0.80
C ALA A 156 11.40 3.32 2.27
N MET A 157 10.44 3.30 3.20
CA MET A 157 10.69 3.32 4.64
C MET A 157 11.37 2.04 5.11
N TYR A 158 10.92 0.87 4.64
CA TYR A 158 11.52 -0.41 4.98
C TYR A 158 12.99 -0.49 4.53
N VAL A 159 13.26 -0.13 3.28
CA VAL A 159 14.63 -0.12 2.74
C VAL A 159 15.53 0.81 3.54
N ALA A 160 15.07 2.02 3.86
CA ALA A 160 15.84 2.96 4.69
C ALA A 160 16.15 2.39 6.09
N LEU A 161 15.16 1.73 6.70
CA LEU A 161 15.30 1.14 8.03
C LEU A 161 16.29 -0.02 8.05
N THR A 162 16.37 -0.79 6.96
CA THR A 162 17.06 -2.09 6.95
C THR A 162 18.38 -2.10 6.17
N MET A 163 18.65 -1.10 5.33
CA MET A 163 19.86 -1.01 4.52
C MET A 163 21.16 -1.01 5.36
N ASN A 164 22.25 -1.41 4.74
CA ASN A 164 23.57 -1.40 5.38
C ASN A 164 24.06 0.03 5.67
N ALA A 165 25.08 0.17 6.55
CA ALA A 165 25.62 1.44 6.99
C ALA A 165 26.22 2.29 5.85
N LYS A 166 26.82 1.64 4.83
CA LYS A 166 27.43 2.31 3.67
C LYS A 166 26.37 3.07 2.86
N LEU A 167 25.25 2.44 2.56
CA LEU A 167 24.12 3.11 1.89
C LEU A 167 23.47 4.16 2.79
N LEU A 168 23.26 3.82 4.07
CA LEU A 168 22.64 4.74 5.01
C LEU A 168 23.41 6.06 5.15
N SER A 169 24.74 6.03 5.06
CA SER A 169 25.57 7.26 5.15
C SER A 169 25.33 8.22 3.97
N LYS A 170 24.82 7.73 2.83
CA LYS A 170 24.52 8.52 1.63
C LYS A 170 23.04 8.90 1.52
N LEU A 171 22.17 8.22 2.26
CA LEU A 171 20.74 8.54 2.30
C LEU A 171 20.53 9.93 2.87
N GLN A 172 19.86 10.80 2.10
CA GLN A 172 19.53 12.16 2.52
C GLN A 172 18.13 12.23 3.13
N GLN A 173 17.14 11.71 2.44
CA GLN A 173 15.75 11.81 2.87
C GLN A 173 14.92 10.63 2.33
N VAL A 174 13.88 10.28 3.09
CA VAL A 174 12.79 9.39 2.69
C VAL A 174 11.50 10.19 2.77
N VAL A 175 10.71 10.20 1.71
CA VAL A 175 9.40 10.87 1.70
C VAL A 175 8.32 9.86 1.34
N SER A 176 7.42 9.62 2.26
CA SER A 176 6.36 8.63 2.14
C SER A 176 4.99 9.29 2.09
N PHE A 177 4.13 8.84 1.18
CA PHE A 177 2.78 9.38 0.99
C PHE A 177 1.74 8.28 1.16
N ASN A 178 0.76 8.48 2.05
CA ASN A 178 -0.36 7.56 2.31
C ASN A 178 0.06 6.09 2.45
N ALA A 179 1.24 5.85 2.98
CA ALA A 179 1.79 4.51 3.11
C ALA A 179 1.40 3.86 4.43
N PRO A 180 1.13 2.56 4.47
CA PRO A 180 1.10 1.84 5.74
C PRO A 180 2.47 1.91 6.41
N GLY A 181 2.48 1.95 7.73
CA GLY A 181 3.70 1.97 8.54
C GLY A 181 4.50 0.67 8.46
N ILE A 182 5.42 0.51 9.39
CA ILE A 182 6.26 -0.70 9.53
C ILE A 182 5.67 -1.59 10.62
N THR A 183 5.68 -2.90 10.41
CA THR A 183 5.17 -3.85 11.40
C THR A 183 6.02 -3.86 12.66
N LYS A 184 5.40 -4.12 13.80
CA LYS A 184 6.09 -4.12 15.09
C LYS A 184 7.25 -5.11 15.13
N SER A 185 7.10 -6.29 14.55
CA SER A 185 8.17 -7.29 14.49
C SER A 185 9.43 -6.78 13.80
N ILE A 186 9.29 -6.05 12.71
CA ILE A 186 10.42 -5.42 12.01
C ILE A 186 11.02 -4.30 12.86
N LEU A 187 10.20 -3.44 13.47
CA LEU A 187 10.68 -2.36 14.33
C LEU A 187 11.46 -2.87 15.54
N ASP A 188 11.02 -3.98 16.12
CA ASP A 188 11.70 -4.60 17.28
C ASP A 188 13.10 -5.13 16.86
N VAL A 189 13.25 -5.71 15.66
CA VAL A 189 14.54 -6.15 15.12
C VAL A 189 15.49 -4.98 14.87
N TYR A 190 14.98 -3.87 14.33
CA TYR A 190 15.76 -2.68 13.98
C TYR A 190 15.59 -1.54 14.98
N GLN A 191 15.28 -1.85 16.26
CA GLN A 191 14.93 -0.87 17.28
C GLN A 191 15.96 0.25 17.43
N MET A 192 17.27 -0.07 17.38
CA MET A 192 18.32 0.94 17.52
C MET A 192 18.22 2.02 16.44
N ARG A 193 17.94 1.64 15.19
CA ARG A 193 17.77 2.59 14.08
C ARG A 193 16.41 3.26 14.13
N ALA A 194 15.36 2.51 14.42
CA ALA A 194 13.98 3.01 14.50
C ALA A 194 13.80 4.06 15.63
N THR A 195 14.72 4.14 16.57
CA THR A 195 14.71 5.14 17.64
C THR A 195 15.85 6.17 17.56
N ASP A 196 16.72 6.06 16.56
CA ASP A 196 17.82 7.01 16.36
C ASP A 196 17.31 8.36 15.83
N PRO A 197 17.45 9.47 16.57
CA PRO A 197 16.98 10.78 16.15
C PRO A 197 17.61 11.26 14.83
N GLU A 198 18.87 10.91 14.54
CA GLU A 198 19.53 11.33 13.29
C GLU A 198 19.00 10.56 12.09
N PHE A 199 18.64 9.30 12.26
CA PHE A 199 17.91 8.54 11.23
C PHE A 199 16.50 9.09 11.04
N LEU A 200 15.76 9.30 12.13
CA LEU A 200 14.36 9.77 12.07
C LEU A 200 14.19 11.14 11.41
N LYS A 201 15.19 12.04 11.55
CA LYS A 201 15.21 13.34 10.85
C LYS A 201 15.20 13.20 9.34
N LYS A 202 15.61 12.06 8.79
CA LYS A 202 15.60 11.79 7.35
C LYS A 202 14.22 11.35 6.83
N ILE A 203 13.29 11.00 7.73
CA ILE A 203 11.99 10.41 7.38
C ILE A 203 10.90 11.47 7.46
N THR A 204 10.24 11.71 6.35
CA THR A 204 9.06 12.58 6.27
C THR A 204 7.88 11.77 5.78
N ILE A 205 6.78 11.80 6.52
CA ILE A 205 5.54 11.05 6.22
C ILE A 205 4.41 12.04 6.01
N PHE A 206 3.74 11.93 4.88
CA PHE A 206 2.54 12.67 4.55
C PHE A 206 1.34 11.73 4.44
N GLU A 207 0.24 12.10 5.08
CA GLU A 207 -1.00 11.34 5.07
C GLU A 207 -2.18 12.26 4.77
N CYS A 208 -2.99 11.88 3.78
CA CYS A 208 -4.27 12.55 3.55
C CYS A 208 -5.19 12.35 4.77
N GLU A 209 -5.88 13.40 5.19
CA GLU A 209 -6.75 13.36 6.38
C GLU A 209 -7.87 12.30 6.31
N ASN A 210 -8.25 11.91 5.10
CA ASN A 210 -9.28 10.91 4.84
C ASN A 210 -8.72 9.53 4.46
N ASP A 211 -7.39 9.34 4.41
CA ASP A 211 -6.82 8.05 4.09
C ASP A 211 -6.85 7.07 5.27
N CYS A 212 -7.33 5.85 5.03
CA CYS A 212 -7.35 4.80 6.05
C CYS A 212 -6.14 3.85 5.98
N ILE A 213 -5.51 3.71 4.82
CA ILE A 213 -4.40 2.75 4.60
C ILE A 213 -3.17 3.15 5.40
N SER A 214 -2.84 4.44 5.43
CA SER A 214 -1.73 4.97 6.22
C SER A 214 -1.95 4.88 7.76
N SER A 215 -3.10 4.38 8.18
CA SER A 215 -3.35 4.11 9.61
C SER A 215 -2.89 2.72 10.04
N PHE A 216 -2.54 1.84 9.09
CA PHE A 216 -2.06 0.49 9.43
C PHE A 216 -0.59 0.50 9.81
N PHE A 217 -0.27 -0.30 10.82
CA PHE A 217 1.08 -0.47 11.38
C PHE A 217 1.64 0.80 12.04
N GLU A 218 2.92 0.82 12.35
CA GLU A 218 3.54 1.88 13.13
C GLU A 218 4.35 2.83 12.25
N ASN A 219 4.08 4.12 12.35
CA ASN A 219 4.86 5.13 11.65
C ASN A 219 6.22 5.34 12.33
N LEU A 220 7.29 5.47 11.54
CA LEU A 220 8.63 5.78 12.04
C LEU A 220 8.71 7.17 12.66
N THR A 221 7.97 8.13 12.11
CA THR A 221 7.89 9.52 12.61
C THR A 221 6.44 9.96 12.65
N LYS A 222 6.18 11.07 13.36
CA LYS A 222 4.84 11.67 13.35
C LYS A 222 4.50 12.17 11.94
N PRO A 223 3.38 11.74 11.35
CA PRO A 223 3.00 12.18 10.01
C PRO A 223 2.52 13.62 9.99
N HIS A 224 2.71 14.27 8.84
CA HIS A 224 2.05 15.51 8.47
C HIS A 224 0.73 15.17 7.80
N TYR A 225 -0.38 15.64 8.36
CA TYR A 225 -1.69 15.41 7.76
C TYR A 225 -1.98 16.48 6.71
N ILE A 226 -2.42 16.03 5.54
CA ILE A 226 -2.76 16.88 4.40
C ILE A 226 -4.27 16.88 4.25
N ARG A 227 -4.85 18.08 4.03
CA ARG A 227 -6.27 18.24 3.72
C ARG A 227 -6.61 17.50 2.43
N SER A 228 -7.80 16.93 2.40
CA SER A 228 -8.33 16.32 1.18
C SER A 228 -9.06 17.34 0.31
N SER A 229 -8.77 17.30 -0.99
CA SER A 229 -9.51 18.03 -2.02
C SER A 229 -10.79 17.29 -2.46
N MET A 230 -11.01 16.07 -1.98
CA MET A 230 -12.08 15.19 -2.43
C MET A 230 -13.08 14.86 -1.32
N PRO A 231 -14.38 14.63 -1.65
CA PRO A 231 -15.36 14.17 -0.67
C PRO A 231 -15.00 12.75 -0.17
N CYS A 232 -15.46 12.43 1.05
CA CYS A 232 -15.27 11.12 1.65
C CYS A 232 -16.56 10.66 2.33
N ASN A 233 -17.54 10.21 1.53
CA ASN A 233 -18.88 9.82 2.00
C ASN A 233 -19.19 8.34 1.81
N ASN A 234 -18.40 7.63 0.99
CA ASN A 234 -18.54 6.20 0.70
C ASN A 234 -17.19 5.56 0.45
N LEU A 235 -17.18 4.26 0.23
CA LEU A 235 -15.93 3.48 0.07
C LEU A 235 -15.17 3.81 -1.23
N ILE A 236 -15.89 4.14 -2.31
CA ILE A 236 -15.23 4.57 -3.56
C ILE A 236 -14.50 5.89 -3.32
N GLN A 237 -15.15 6.84 -2.64
CA GLN A 237 -14.54 8.12 -2.27
C GLN A 237 -13.39 7.93 -1.26
N LEU A 238 -13.49 6.97 -0.34
CA LEU A 238 -12.39 6.60 0.55
C LEU A 238 -11.19 6.07 -0.25
N TYR A 239 -11.43 5.24 -1.27
CA TYR A 239 -10.38 4.77 -2.17
C TYR A 239 -9.71 5.93 -2.94
N HIS A 240 -10.51 6.88 -3.45
CA HIS A 240 -9.96 8.10 -4.06
C HIS A 240 -9.13 8.93 -3.07
N ASN A 241 -9.55 9.00 -1.80
CA ASN A 241 -8.80 9.71 -0.76
C ASN A 241 -7.47 9.04 -0.38
N HIS A 242 -7.28 7.78 -0.75
CA HIS A 242 -5.98 7.11 -0.64
C HIS A 242 -4.99 7.59 -1.70
N GLN A 243 -5.47 8.06 -2.85
CA GLN A 243 -4.62 8.43 -3.97
C GLN A 243 -3.93 9.79 -3.75
N LEU A 244 -2.78 9.97 -4.38
CA LEU A 244 -2.00 11.22 -4.29
C LEU A 244 -2.82 12.44 -4.71
N TYR A 245 -3.57 12.37 -5.80
CA TYR A 245 -4.35 13.50 -6.31
C TYR A 245 -5.42 14.03 -5.35
N ALA A 246 -5.75 13.30 -4.30
CA ALA A 246 -6.66 13.76 -3.25
C ALA A 246 -6.02 14.74 -2.27
N MET A 247 -4.68 14.81 -2.21
CA MET A 247 -3.98 15.75 -1.35
C MET A 247 -4.10 17.18 -1.89
N ASP A 248 -4.53 18.11 -1.03
CA ASP A 248 -4.80 19.50 -1.41
C ASP A 248 -3.53 20.36 -1.34
N PHE A 249 -3.35 21.23 -2.34
CA PHE A 249 -2.21 22.11 -2.47
C PHE A 249 -2.67 23.55 -2.67
N ASP A 250 -1.93 24.47 -2.07
CA ASP A 250 -1.93 25.89 -2.40
C ASP A 250 -0.60 26.21 -3.11
N ASP A 251 -0.65 26.40 -4.42
CA ASP A 251 0.52 26.45 -5.31
C ASP A 251 1.41 25.22 -5.17
N ASN A 252 2.54 25.35 -4.47
CA ASN A 252 3.51 24.28 -4.25
C ASN A 252 3.54 23.76 -2.80
N HIS A 253 2.65 24.25 -1.95
CA HIS A 253 2.61 23.91 -0.54
C HIS A 253 1.37 23.06 -0.22
N TYR A 254 1.54 22.05 0.62
CA TYR A 254 0.43 21.27 1.13
C TYR A 254 -0.46 22.11 2.05
N ILE A 255 -1.77 21.99 1.90
CA ILE A 255 -2.69 22.51 2.88
C ILE A 255 -2.79 21.49 4.02
N LEU A 256 -2.23 21.87 5.16
CA LEU A 256 -2.16 20.98 6.32
C LEU A 256 -3.52 20.84 6.98
N ALA A 257 -3.80 19.64 7.49
CA ALA A 257 -4.88 19.33 8.41
C ALA A 257 -4.30 19.02 9.80
N ASP A 258 -5.06 19.30 10.85
CA ASP A 258 -4.60 19.06 12.22
C ASP A 258 -4.54 17.56 12.57
N LYS A 259 -5.43 16.78 11.97
CA LYS A 259 -5.62 15.34 12.27
C LYS A 259 -6.42 14.65 11.18
N LYS A 260 -6.37 13.32 11.16
CA LYS A 260 -7.30 12.52 10.35
C LYS A 260 -8.75 12.72 10.80
N THR A 261 -9.65 12.65 9.83
CA THR A 261 -11.11 12.64 10.07
C THR A 261 -11.55 11.36 10.80
N ALA A 262 -12.82 11.31 11.19
CA ALA A 262 -13.33 10.15 11.92
C ALA A 262 -13.45 8.88 11.04
N ILE A 263 -13.72 9.06 9.75
CA ILE A 263 -14.03 7.96 8.82
C ILE A 263 -12.87 6.98 8.66
N PRO A 264 -11.64 7.38 8.31
CA PRO A 264 -10.52 6.46 8.22
C PRO A 264 -10.21 5.77 9.54
N LYS A 265 -10.44 6.43 10.68
CA LYS A 265 -10.27 5.82 11.99
C LYS A 265 -11.27 4.69 12.25
N ILE A 266 -12.53 4.90 11.87
CA ILE A 266 -13.58 3.88 12.02
C ILE A 266 -13.25 2.66 11.16
N VAL A 267 -12.88 2.88 9.88
CA VAL A 267 -12.52 1.81 8.97
C VAL A 267 -11.27 1.07 9.46
N TYR A 268 -10.26 1.81 9.88
CA TYR A 268 -9.04 1.23 10.45
C TYR A 268 -9.34 0.32 11.65
N HIS A 269 -10.07 0.83 12.67
CA HIS A 269 -10.40 0.04 13.85
C HIS A 269 -11.17 -1.23 13.48
N PHE A 270 -12.08 -1.12 12.54
CA PHE A 270 -12.86 -2.25 12.09
C PHE A 270 -11.99 -3.34 11.43
N VAL A 271 -11.13 -2.97 10.50
CA VAL A 271 -10.23 -3.90 9.80
C VAL A 271 -9.15 -4.42 10.76
N ASN A 272 -8.54 -3.54 11.54
CA ASN A 272 -7.50 -3.93 12.49
C ASN A 272 -8.03 -4.88 13.56
N ASP A 273 -9.20 -4.62 14.13
CA ASP A 273 -9.81 -5.49 15.14
C ASP A 273 -10.11 -6.89 14.57
N PHE A 274 -10.48 -6.95 13.29
CA PHE A 274 -10.65 -8.23 12.61
C PHE A 274 -9.33 -9.01 12.54
N PHE A 275 -8.25 -8.40 12.02
CA PHE A 275 -6.98 -9.09 11.84
C PHE A 275 -6.24 -9.39 13.15
N VAL A 276 -6.23 -8.45 14.10
CA VAL A 276 -5.52 -8.60 15.39
C VAL A 276 -6.15 -9.68 16.27
N ASN A 277 -7.48 -9.88 16.18
CA ASN A 277 -8.17 -10.90 16.96
C ASN A 277 -8.11 -12.30 16.34
N LEU A 278 -7.54 -12.46 15.15
CA LEU A 278 -7.30 -13.77 14.56
C LEU A 278 -6.10 -14.45 15.21
N LYS A 279 -6.25 -15.75 15.52
CA LYS A 279 -5.09 -16.59 15.87
C LYS A 279 -4.21 -16.77 14.63
N GLU A 280 -2.91 -16.96 14.84
CA GLU A 280 -1.91 -17.07 13.77
C GLU A 280 -2.30 -18.03 12.64
N GLU A 281 -2.73 -19.27 12.98
CA GLU A 281 -3.18 -20.25 12.00
C GLU A 281 -4.35 -19.76 11.13
N ARG A 282 -5.25 -18.96 11.72
CA ARG A 282 -6.41 -18.41 11.03
C ARG A 282 -6.06 -17.19 10.23
N LEU A 283 -5.14 -16.36 10.72
CA LEU A 283 -4.59 -15.23 9.98
C LEU A 283 -3.95 -15.74 8.69
N HIS A 284 -3.13 -16.79 8.76
CA HIS A 284 -2.56 -17.43 7.58
C HIS A 284 -3.63 -17.95 6.60
N ALA A 285 -4.69 -18.59 7.12
CA ALA A 285 -5.78 -19.08 6.29
C ALA A 285 -6.55 -17.95 5.59
N VAL A 286 -6.82 -16.85 6.30
CA VAL A 286 -7.45 -15.64 5.72
C VAL A 286 -6.58 -15.03 4.66
N VAL A 287 -5.28 -14.82 4.94
CA VAL A 287 -4.34 -14.24 3.97
C VAL A 287 -4.24 -15.12 2.73
N SER A 288 -4.12 -16.45 2.87
CA SER A 288 -4.10 -17.37 1.73
C SER A 288 -5.39 -17.35 0.91
N THR A 289 -6.54 -17.21 1.59
CA THR A 289 -7.83 -17.08 0.89
C THR A 289 -7.91 -15.77 0.11
N MET A 290 -7.40 -14.68 0.68
CA MET A 290 -7.34 -13.40 -0.02
C MET A 290 -6.44 -13.48 -1.25
N ASP A 291 -5.34 -14.21 -1.19
CA ASP A 291 -4.47 -14.44 -2.35
C ASP A 291 -5.24 -15.12 -3.51
N ASP A 292 -6.09 -16.11 -3.20
CA ASP A 292 -6.96 -16.74 -4.21
C ASP A 292 -7.97 -15.75 -4.81
N TYR A 293 -8.52 -14.85 -4.00
CA TYR A 293 -9.42 -13.81 -4.48
C TYR A 293 -8.70 -12.81 -5.40
N PHE A 294 -7.47 -12.40 -5.07
CA PHE A 294 -6.69 -11.50 -5.93
C PHE A 294 -6.38 -12.10 -7.28
N HIS A 295 -6.15 -13.41 -7.34
CA HIS A 295 -5.94 -14.10 -8.62
C HIS A 295 -7.22 -14.22 -9.45
N SER A 296 -8.39 -14.18 -8.83
CA SER A 296 -9.69 -14.36 -9.50
C SER A 296 -10.49 -13.07 -9.63
N ALA A 297 -10.18 -12.02 -8.85
CA ALA A 297 -10.88 -10.76 -8.92
C ALA A 297 -10.60 -10.04 -10.24
N LEU A 298 -11.66 -9.60 -10.89
CA LEU A 298 -11.60 -8.90 -12.17
C LEU A 298 -11.37 -7.39 -11.99
N SER A 299 -11.53 -6.89 -10.75
CA SER A 299 -11.37 -5.46 -10.46
C SER A 299 -11.22 -5.16 -8.96
N ILE A 300 -10.64 -4.00 -8.65
CA ILE A 300 -10.61 -3.46 -7.28
C ILE A 300 -12.03 -3.31 -6.72
N SER A 301 -12.99 -2.95 -7.54
CA SER A 301 -14.40 -2.85 -7.16
C SER A 301 -14.95 -4.20 -6.67
N GLU A 302 -14.63 -5.30 -7.36
CA GLU A 302 -15.01 -6.64 -6.93
C GLU A 302 -14.32 -7.04 -5.63
N LEU A 303 -13.04 -6.72 -5.49
CA LEU A 303 -12.30 -6.95 -4.26
C LEU A 303 -12.94 -6.24 -3.07
N TYR A 304 -13.30 -4.97 -3.22
CA TYR A 304 -14.03 -4.22 -2.19
C TYR A 304 -15.39 -4.85 -1.87
N LYS A 305 -16.13 -5.29 -2.88
CA LYS A 305 -17.41 -5.99 -2.68
C LYS A 305 -17.23 -7.26 -1.86
N VAL A 306 -16.23 -8.07 -2.20
CA VAL A 306 -15.92 -9.31 -1.48
C VAL A 306 -15.51 -9.03 -0.05
N LEU A 307 -14.61 -8.07 0.17
CA LEU A 307 -14.18 -7.65 1.51
C LEU A 307 -15.37 -7.17 2.35
N LEU A 308 -16.19 -6.30 1.79
CA LEU A 308 -17.37 -5.77 2.48
C LEU A 308 -18.42 -6.85 2.74
N TYR A 309 -18.61 -7.79 1.82
CA TYR A 309 -19.51 -8.90 2.02
C TYR A 309 -19.06 -9.77 3.19
N HIS A 310 -17.78 -10.14 3.25
CA HIS A 310 -17.24 -10.89 4.38
C HIS A 310 -17.32 -10.10 5.69
N ILE A 311 -17.04 -8.81 5.65
CA ILE A 311 -17.20 -7.90 6.79
C ILE A 311 -18.67 -7.85 7.23
N SER A 312 -19.62 -7.82 6.29
CA SER A 312 -21.05 -7.79 6.59
C SER A 312 -21.54 -9.03 7.33
N LEU A 313 -20.99 -10.20 7.00
CA LEU A 313 -21.33 -11.45 7.67
C LEU A 313 -20.98 -11.43 9.17
N TYR A 314 -19.98 -10.59 9.58
CA TYR A 314 -19.59 -10.46 10.99
C TYR A 314 -20.30 -9.35 11.75
N THR A 315 -20.85 -8.34 11.05
CA THR A 315 -21.31 -7.11 11.70
C THR A 315 -22.80 -6.91 11.64
N ASN A 316 -23.54 -7.66 10.84
CA ASN A 316 -24.95 -7.48 10.53
C ASN A 316 -25.30 -6.04 10.10
N LEU A 317 -24.33 -5.27 9.65
CA LEU A 317 -24.51 -3.88 9.23
C LEU A 317 -25.14 -3.76 7.83
N PHE A 318 -24.99 -4.82 7.03
CA PHE A 318 -25.34 -4.85 5.61
C PHE A 318 -26.34 -5.96 5.24
N GLU A 319 -26.91 -6.67 6.22
CA GLU A 319 -27.80 -7.82 5.98
C GLU A 319 -28.98 -7.56 5.03
N ASP A 320 -29.44 -6.29 5.01
CA ASP A 320 -30.57 -5.84 4.20
C ASP A 320 -30.14 -5.15 2.90
N ILE A 321 -28.85 -5.17 2.56
CA ILE A 321 -28.31 -4.48 1.39
C ILE A 321 -27.88 -5.51 0.36
N PRO A 322 -28.40 -5.41 -0.88
CA PRO A 322 -27.93 -6.25 -1.98
C PRO A 322 -26.41 -6.11 -2.19
N TYR A 323 -25.75 -7.21 -2.50
CA TYR A 323 -24.31 -7.25 -2.72
C TYR A 323 -23.83 -6.20 -3.75
N GLU A 324 -24.63 -5.98 -4.79
CA GLU A 324 -24.33 -5.03 -5.86
C GLU A 324 -24.42 -3.57 -5.40
N GLU A 325 -25.17 -3.30 -4.33
CA GLU A 325 -25.39 -1.94 -3.81
C GLU A 325 -24.43 -1.58 -2.69
N ILE A 326 -23.69 -2.53 -2.11
CA ILE A 326 -22.81 -2.30 -0.95
C ILE A 326 -21.81 -1.17 -1.22
N GLN A 327 -21.28 -1.09 -2.42
CA GLN A 327 -20.31 -0.05 -2.81
C GLN A 327 -20.90 1.38 -2.87
N THR A 328 -22.22 1.52 -2.97
CA THR A 328 -22.91 2.81 -3.10
C THR A 328 -23.34 3.39 -1.76
N ILE A 329 -23.22 2.61 -0.67
CA ILE A 329 -23.64 3.03 0.66
C ILE A 329 -22.75 4.16 1.15
N THR A 330 -23.37 5.25 1.58
CA THR A 330 -22.65 6.37 2.17
C THR A 330 -22.28 6.09 3.62
N PHE A 331 -21.23 6.75 4.11
CA PHE A 331 -20.91 6.73 5.54
C PHE A 331 -22.01 7.35 6.40
N GLN A 332 -22.78 8.29 5.86
CA GLN A 332 -23.95 8.85 6.52
C GLN A 332 -25.01 7.77 6.72
N ASP A 333 -25.29 6.95 5.71
CA ASP A 333 -26.21 5.81 5.82
C ASP A 333 -25.76 4.83 6.91
N LEU A 334 -24.46 4.55 7.01
CA LEU A 334 -23.90 3.72 8.06
C LEU A 334 -24.08 4.34 9.45
N ILE A 335 -23.85 5.65 9.58
CA ILE A 335 -24.04 6.39 10.83
C ILE A 335 -25.51 6.39 11.25
N GLU A 336 -26.43 6.62 10.32
CA GLU A 336 -27.88 6.62 10.57
C GLU A 336 -28.39 5.23 10.92
N ARG A 337 -27.97 4.19 10.21
CA ARG A 337 -28.25 2.79 10.54
C ARG A 337 -27.75 2.45 11.94
N ARG A 338 -26.56 2.93 12.31
CA ARG A 338 -25.97 2.76 13.64
C ARG A 338 -26.81 3.47 14.72
N LYS A 339 -27.27 4.68 14.46
CA LYS A 339 -28.16 5.45 15.39
C LYS A 339 -29.50 4.76 15.57
N THR A 340 -30.13 4.33 14.48
CA THR A 340 -31.48 3.76 14.46
C THR A 340 -31.55 2.40 15.17
N LYS A 341 -30.48 1.61 15.12
CA LYS A 341 -30.45 0.27 15.71
C LYS A 341 -29.92 0.22 17.16
N ASN A 342 -29.58 1.37 17.80
CA ASN A 342 -28.91 1.36 19.13
C ASN A 342 -27.66 0.47 19.15
N LEU A 343 -26.94 0.48 18.03
CA LEU A 343 -26.03 -0.60 17.66
C LEU A 343 -24.73 -0.59 18.49
N ILE A 344 -24.27 0.60 18.96
CA ILE A 344 -23.01 0.66 19.73
C ILE A 344 -23.10 -0.16 21.01
N ASN A 345 -24.21 -0.07 21.72
CA ASN A 345 -24.40 -0.82 22.97
C ASN A 345 -24.74 -2.29 22.69
N LYS A 346 -25.60 -2.56 21.71
CA LYS A 346 -25.92 -3.95 21.32
C LYS A 346 -24.80 -4.68 20.62
N VAL A 347 -23.94 -3.98 19.87
CA VAL A 347 -22.73 -4.61 19.27
C VAL A 347 -21.63 -4.76 20.30
N LYS A 348 -21.44 -3.80 21.23
CA LYS A 348 -20.56 -4.03 22.39
C LYS A 348 -21.12 -5.13 23.31
N GLU A 349 -22.38 -5.11 23.62
CA GLU A 349 -23.02 -6.15 24.45
C GLU A 349 -23.09 -7.49 23.72
N LYS A 350 -23.45 -7.53 22.43
CA LYS A 350 -23.38 -8.75 21.63
C LYS A 350 -21.95 -9.14 21.27
N ALA A 351 -21.02 -8.24 21.01
CA ALA A 351 -19.62 -8.62 20.81
C ALA A 351 -18.98 -9.12 22.12
N VAL A 352 -19.27 -8.50 23.26
CA VAL A 352 -18.85 -9.00 24.58
C VAL A 352 -19.60 -10.27 24.95
N GLN A 353 -20.90 -10.36 24.67
CA GLN A 353 -21.69 -11.58 24.87
C GLN A 353 -21.32 -12.65 23.83
N THR A 354 -21.09 -12.30 22.58
CA THR A 354 -20.61 -13.21 21.53
C THR A 354 -19.14 -13.58 21.72
N LEU A 355 -18.31 -12.72 22.28
CA LEU A 355 -16.96 -13.09 22.75
C LEU A 355 -17.02 -14.03 23.96
N ASN A 356 -18.08 -13.97 24.74
CA ASN A 356 -18.27 -14.83 25.92
C ASN A 356 -19.18 -16.05 25.67
N GLU A 357 -20.10 -16.00 24.72
CA GLU A 357 -21.12 -17.07 24.48
C GLU A 357 -21.02 -17.69 23.07
N VAL A 358 -20.62 -16.95 22.06
CA VAL A 358 -20.26 -17.56 20.80
C VAL A 358 -18.87 -18.12 20.98
N ASN A 359 -18.97 -19.37 21.27
CA ASN A 359 -17.95 -20.30 20.91
C ASN A 359 -17.34 -19.80 19.57
N ILE A 360 -16.27 -18.99 19.68
CA ILE A 360 -15.44 -18.59 18.51
C ILE A 360 -15.22 -19.84 17.65
N LYS A 361 -15.25 -21.04 18.26
CA LYS A 361 -15.36 -22.33 17.58
C LYS A 361 -16.55 -22.47 16.63
N GLU A 362 -17.74 -21.95 16.85
CA GLU A 362 -18.88 -22.19 15.94
C GLU A 362 -18.92 -21.29 14.72
N ILE A 363 -18.57 -20.00 14.89
CA ILE A 363 -18.42 -19.09 13.75
C ILE A 363 -17.19 -19.49 12.95
N THR A 364 -16.10 -19.83 13.63
CA THR A 364 -14.88 -20.28 12.98
C THR A 364 -15.06 -21.68 12.41
N GLN A 365 -15.82 -22.54 13.07
CA GLN A 365 -16.12 -23.86 12.52
C GLN A 365 -17.03 -23.73 11.30
N GLY A 366 -17.99 -22.82 11.28
CA GLY A 366 -18.82 -22.54 10.09
C GLY A 366 -18.02 -21.94 8.93
N ILE A 367 -17.01 -21.11 9.23
CA ILE A 367 -16.05 -20.65 8.24
C ILE A 367 -15.14 -21.78 7.82
N ILE A 368 -14.57 -22.50 8.76
CA ILE A 368 -13.70 -23.67 8.51
C ILE A 368 -14.47 -24.73 7.73
N ASP A 369 -15.70 -25.06 8.09
CA ASP A 369 -16.49 -26.08 7.40
C ASP A 369 -16.88 -25.66 5.98
N ASN A 370 -17.20 -24.38 5.76
CA ASN A 370 -17.40 -23.82 4.43
C ASN A 370 -16.07 -23.69 3.65
N TYR A 371 -14.95 -23.45 4.34
CA TYR A 371 -13.62 -23.37 3.75
C TYR A 371 -12.91 -24.73 3.69
N GLU A 372 -13.17 -25.67 4.56
CA GLU A 372 -12.65 -27.05 4.43
C GLU A 372 -13.18 -27.74 3.19
N VAL A 373 -14.43 -27.49 2.80
CA VAL A 373 -14.98 -27.94 1.53
C VAL A 373 -14.25 -27.28 0.33
N LEU A 374 -13.83 -26.00 0.45
CA LEU A 374 -12.98 -25.34 -0.53
C LEU A 374 -11.50 -25.75 -0.39
N ILE A 375 -11.00 -25.91 0.84
CA ILE A 375 -9.63 -26.28 1.17
C ILE A 375 -9.32 -27.72 0.78
N ASP A 376 -10.19 -28.67 1.01
CA ASP A 376 -9.97 -30.08 0.61
C ASP A 376 -9.91 -30.22 -0.91
N THR A 377 -10.56 -29.32 -1.64
CA THR A 377 -10.43 -29.23 -3.10
C THR A 377 -9.15 -28.51 -3.54
N LYS A 378 -8.54 -27.66 -2.71
CA LYS A 378 -7.41 -26.79 -3.07
C LYS A 378 -6.19 -26.86 -2.12
N LYS A 379 -6.21 -27.72 -1.11
CA LYS A 379 -5.18 -27.83 -0.07
C LYS A 379 -3.75 -28.00 -0.62
N SER A 380 -3.60 -28.75 -1.72
CA SER A 380 -2.29 -28.91 -2.37
C SER A 380 -1.85 -27.61 -3.06
N GLN A 381 -2.75 -26.86 -3.67
CA GLN A 381 -2.45 -25.62 -4.37
C GLN A 381 -2.07 -24.48 -3.41
N ILE A 382 -2.76 -24.40 -2.26
CA ILE A 382 -2.47 -23.42 -1.20
C ILE A 382 -1.13 -23.74 -0.52
N GLN A 383 -0.90 -25.00 -0.20
CA GLN A 383 0.37 -25.44 0.38
C GLN A 383 1.54 -25.20 -0.59
N ASP A 384 1.32 -25.43 -1.89
CA ASP A 384 2.32 -25.16 -2.94
C ASP A 384 2.58 -23.66 -3.13
N LEU A 385 1.57 -22.81 -2.91
CA LEU A 385 1.73 -21.35 -2.98
C LEU A 385 2.48 -20.81 -1.76
N VAL A 386 2.13 -21.27 -0.58
CA VAL A 386 2.84 -20.92 0.68
C VAL A 386 4.28 -21.41 0.62
N ASN A 387 4.52 -22.64 0.14
CA ASN A 387 5.85 -23.18 -0.01
C ASN A 387 6.66 -22.36 -1.04
N ARG A 388 6.07 -22.02 -2.19
CA ARG A 388 6.74 -21.20 -3.21
C ARG A 388 7.08 -19.79 -2.70
N ASN A 389 6.19 -19.16 -1.92
CA ASN A 389 6.48 -17.86 -1.32
C ASN A 389 7.56 -17.95 -0.24
N ASN A 390 7.51 -18.95 0.62
CA ASN A 390 8.57 -19.20 1.60
C ASN A 390 9.91 -19.48 0.92
N ASP A 391 9.93 -20.27 -0.16
CA ASP A 391 11.15 -20.55 -0.91
C ASP A 391 11.73 -19.30 -1.59
N ARG A 392 10.86 -18.40 -2.09
CA ARG A 392 11.25 -17.10 -2.65
C ARG A 392 11.83 -16.18 -1.58
N ILE A 393 11.20 -16.09 -0.42
CA ILE A 393 11.70 -15.31 0.73
C ILE A 393 13.05 -15.85 1.18
N ILE A 394 13.17 -17.16 1.36
CA ILE A 394 14.41 -17.81 1.75
C ILE A 394 15.52 -17.60 0.71
N SER A 395 15.17 -17.67 -0.56
CA SER A 395 16.11 -17.41 -1.67
C SER A 395 16.58 -15.95 -1.67
N ALA A 396 15.68 -15.00 -1.48
CA ALA A 396 16.00 -13.57 -1.39
C ALA A 396 16.89 -13.29 -0.16
N ILE A 397 16.59 -13.86 1.00
CA ILE A 397 17.41 -13.73 2.22
C ILE A 397 18.81 -14.31 1.98
N ARG A 398 18.92 -15.48 1.36
CA ARG A 398 20.22 -16.09 1.04
C ARG A 398 21.03 -15.26 0.05
N SER A 399 20.37 -14.67 -0.94
CA SER A 399 21.03 -13.80 -1.93
C SER A 399 21.61 -12.55 -1.25
N ILE A 400 20.82 -11.89 -0.40
CA ILE A 400 21.26 -10.72 0.38
C ILE A 400 22.46 -11.08 1.27
N ARG A 401 22.37 -12.19 1.99
CA ARG A 401 23.45 -12.65 2.88
C ARG A 401 24.74 -13.00 2.16
N ASN A 402 24.64 -13.65 0.99
CA ASN A 402 25.81 -14.01 0.18
C ASN A 402 26.52 -12.80 -0.45
N GLU A 403 25.81 -11.68 -0.63
CA GLU A 403 26.40 -10.42 -1.10
C GLU A 403 27.09 -9.67 0.03
N GLU A 404 26.53 -9.69 1.24
CA GLU A 404 27.18 -9.14 2.43
C GLU A 404 28.51 -9.86 2.76
N GLU A 405 28.57 -11.18 2.56
CA GLU A 405 29.80 -11.98 2.76
C GLU A 405 30.85 -11.75 1.66
N LYS A 406 30.51 -11.19 0.50
CA LYS A 406 31.45 -10.86 -0.59
C LYS A 406 32.00 -9.44 -0.50
N GLU A 407 31.36 -8.55 0.26
CA GLU A 407 31.77 -7.17 0.44
C GLU A 407 32.54 -6.91 1.77
N GLY A 408 32.63 -7.91 2.64
CA GLY A 408 33.43 -7.89 3.88
C GLY A 408 34.78 -8.59 3.69
#